data_f443c45edbfde3ecb2c208aa782a24e1
#
_entry.id   f443c45edbfde3ecb2c208aa782a24e1
#
_cell.length_a   1.000
_cell.length_b   1.000
_cell.length_c   1.000
_cell.angle_alpha   90.00
_cell.angle_beta   90.00
_cell.angle_gamma   90.00
#
_symmetry.space_group_name_H-M   'P 1'
#
loop_
_entity.id
_entity.type
_entity.pdbx_description
1 polymer ?
#
loop_
_entity_poly.entity_id
_entity_poly.type
_entity_poly.pdbx_seq_one_letter_code
_entity_poly.pdbx_strand_id
1 'polypeptide(L)'
;MRKKLHLNDSKLVFLKRLVKTGKIPIAVLKTYLPLAYKGVAEVIVRNGKINKKILTTYKVFENSLNIKIKEAVYTIKTTNADKSDAKLLKLKSNITCLQSDRLTISENKKPIEFTKFIYPSNYTEFEITLPRIDNNLLLRVK
;
A
#
# COMPACT_ATOMS: atom_id res chain seq x y z
N MET A 1 4.76 3.81 -11.76
CA MET A 1 4.30 2.50 -11.27
C MET A 1 4.95 1.34 -12.01
N ARG A 2 4.79 1.25 -13.32
CA ARG A 2 5.38 0.18 -14.14
C ARG A 2 6.89 0.02 -13.91
N LYS A 3 7.64 1.12 -13.88
CA LYS A 3 9.08 1.12 -13.62
C LYS A 3 9.44 0.50 -12.26
N LYS A 4 8.66 0.77 -11.19
CA LYS A 4 8.87 0.20 -9.86
C LYS A 4 8.59 -1.30 -9.81
N LEU A 5 7.68 -1.78 -10.64
CA LEU A 5 7.34 -3.19 -10.76
C LEU A 5 8.16 -3.90 -11.87
N HIS A 6 9.17 -3.24 -12.41
CA HIS A 6 10.01 -3.74 -13.51
C HIS A 6 9.20 -4.22 -14.72
N LEU A 7 8.10 -3.55 -15.02
CA LEU A 7 7.23 -3.87 -16.14
C LEU A 7 7.47 -2.88 -17.29
N ASN A 8 7.91 -3.41 -18.40
CA ASN A 8 7.91 -2.70 -19.68
C ASN A 8 6.49 -2.74 -20.19
N ASP A 9 5.83 -1.92 -20.76
CA ASP A 9 4.50 -1.86 -21.43
C ASP A 9 3.38 -2.81 -20.94
N SER A 10 3.55 -3.52 -19.84
CA SER A 10 2.54 -4.43 -19.33
C SER A 10 1.37 -3.71 -18.67
N LYS A 11 0.17 -4.26 -18.81
CA LYS A 11 -1.01 -3.77 -18.11
C LYS A 11 -0.89 -4.01 -16.61
N LEU A 12 -1.39 -3.06 -15.83
CA LEU A 12 -1.46 -3.14 -14.38
C LEU A 12 -2.91 -3.33 -13.93
N VAL A 13 -3.08 -4.09 -12.87
CA VAL A 13 -4.32 -4.09 -12.09
C VAL A 13 -4.21 -2.99 -11.04
N PHE A 14 -5.22 -2.15 -10.96
CA PHE A 14 -5.34 -1.08 -9.97
C PHE A 14 -6.49 -1.37 -9.01
N LEU A 15 -6.20 -1.34 -7.72
CA LEU A 15 -7.18 -1.50 -6.66
C LEU A 15 -7.12 -0.31 -5.70
N LYS A 16 -8.23 0.41 -5.56
CA LYS A 16 -8.36 1.49 -4.58
C LYS A 16 -9.26 1.06 -3.44
N ARG A 17 -8.79 1.23 -2.21
CA ARG A 17 -9.53 0.84 -1.00
C ARG A 17 -9.56 1.98 0.00
N LEU A 18 -10.68 2.14 0.68
CA LEU A 18 -10.84 3.01 1.83
C LEU A 18 -10.84 2.16 3.09
N VAL A 19 -9.93 2.45 4.02
CA VAL A 19 -9.88 1.82 5.34
C VAL A 19 -10.56 2.72 6.35
N LYS A 20 -11.41 2.12 7.18
CA LYS A 20 -12.16 2.82 8.22
C LYS A 20 -12.01 2.13 9.57
N THR A 21 -12.06 2.91 10.63
CA THR A 21 -12.30 2.43 11.99
C THR A 21 -13.69 2.90 12.41
N GLY A 22 -14.65 1.97 12.51
CA GLY A 22 -16.07 2.32 12.62
C GLY A 22 -16.53 3.15 11.41
N LYS A 23 -16.97 4.38 11.63
CA LYS A 23 -17.39 5.32 10.58
C LYS A 23 -16.29 6.29 10.14
N ILE A 24 -15.13 6.24 10.81
CA ILE A 24 -14.03 7.18 10.59
C ILE A 24 -13.10 6.65 9.49
N PRO A 25 -12.92 7.37 8.37
CA PRO A 25 -11.95 6.99 7.35
C PRO A 25 -10.53 7.28 7.85
N ILE A 26 -9.66 6.28 7.81
CA ILE A 26 -8.30 6.38 8.34
C ILE A 26 -7.21 6.29 7.28
N ALA A 27 -7.48 5.68 6.12
CA ALA A 27 -6.51 5.61 5.04
C ALA A 27 -7.17 5.33 3.68
N VAL A 28 -6.54 5.83 2.62
CA VAL A 28 -6.78 5.38 1.25
C VAL A 28 -5.58 4.57 0.79
N LEU A 29 -5.83 3.36 0.29
CA LEU A 29 -4.83 2.47 -0.28
C LEU A 29 -5.00 2.41 -1.80
N LYS A 30 -3.91 2.65 -2.52
CA LYS A 30 -3.82 2.53 -3.97
C LYS A 30 -2.82 1.43 -4.31
N THR A 31 -3.31 0.25 -4.62
CA THR A 31 -2.50 -0.94 -4.91
C THR A 31 -2.40 -1.16 -6.40
N TYR A 32 -1.19 -1.39 -6.88
CA TYR A 32 -0.85 -1.71 -8.25
C TYR A 32 -0.21 -3.10 -8.30
N LEU A 33 -0.76 -3.95 -9.15
CA LEU A 33 -0.30 -5.33 -9.32
C LEU A 33 0.02 -5.60 -10.79
N PRO A 34 1.04 -6.39 -11.10
CA PRO A 34 1.17 -6.98 -12.44
C PRO A 34 -0.10 -7.73 -12.83
N LEU A 35 -0.46 -7.73 -14.09
CA LEU A 35 -1.69 -8.38 -14.58
C LEU A 35 -1.75 -9.88 -14.21
N ALA A 36 -0.60 -10.56 -14.13
CA ALA A 36 -0.51 -11.95 -13.68
C ALA A 36 -1.12 -12.18 -12.29
N TYR A 37 -1.21 -11.14 -11.45
CA TYR A 37 -1.78 -11.21 -10.10
C TYR A 37 -3.19 -10.60 -10.01
N LYS A 38 -3.91 -10.52 -11.12
CA LYS A 38 -5.31 -10.05 -11.15
C LYS A 38 -6.19 -10.76 -10.11
N GLY A 39 -6.00 -12.07 -9.94
CA GLY A 39 -6.75 -12.87 -8.95
C GLY A 39 -6.61 -12.38 -7.51
N VAL A 40 -5.48 -11.77 -7.15
CA VAL A 40 -5.29 -11.16 -5.81
C VAL A 40 -6.30 -10.04 -5.58
N ALA A 41 -6.45 -9.14 -6.54
CA ALA A 41 -7.42 -8.04 -6.45
C ALA A 41 -8.86 -8.57 -6.39
N GLU A 42 -9.19 -9.59 -7.18
CA GLU A 42 -10.51 -10.21 -7.20
C GLU A 42 -10.87 -10.85 -5.84
N VAL A 43 -9.93 -11.55 -5.22
CA VAL A 43 -10.12 -12.14 -3.88
C VAL A 43 -10.34 -11.04 -2.84
N ILE A 44 -9.57 -9.97 -2.87
CA ILE A 44 -9.69 -8.86 -1.92
C ILE A 44 -11.05 -8.18 -2.05
N VAL A 45 -11.50 -7.89 -3.27
CA VAL A 45 -12.79 -7.24 -3.53
C VAL A 45 -13.94 -8.13 -3.07
N ARG A 46 -13.90 -9.42 -3.38
CA ARG A 46 -14.93 -10.38 -2.98
C ARG A 46 -15.02 -10.51 -1.45
N ASN A 47 -13.89 -10.67 -0.76
CA ASN A 47 -13.88 -10.80 0.69
C ASN A 47 -14.32 -9.51 1.41
N GLY A 48 -13.95 -8.34 0.88
CA GLY A 48 -14.41 -7.07 1.43
C GLY A 48 -15.91 -6.90 1.39
N LYS A 49 -16.58 -7.44 0.37
CA LYS A 49 -18.04 -7.42 0.24
C LYS A 49 -18.74 -8.40 1.21
N ILE A 50 -18.19 -9.58 1.42
CA ILE A 50 -18.83 -10.66 2.18
C ILE A 50 -18.54 -10.55 3.68
N ASN A 51 -17.27 -10.37 4.06
CA ASN A 51 -16.84 -10.53 5.45
C ASN A 51 -16.56 -9.22 6.18
N LYS A 52 -16.60 -8.07 5.50
CA LYS A 52 -16.23 -6.74 6.04
C LYS A 52 -14.85 -6.70 6.72
N LYS A 53 -14.04 -7.74 6.56
CA LYS A 53 -12.68 -7.82 7.11
C LYS A 53 -11.67 -7.26 6.11
N ILE A 54 -10.69 -6.54 6.64
CA ILE A 54 -9.56 -6.07 5.84
C ILE A 54 -8.66 -7.26 5.55
N LEU A 55 -8.74 -7.76 4.32
CA LEU A 55 -7.83 -8.78 3.84
C LEU A 55 -6.57 -8.12 3.29
N THR A 56 -5.42 -8.50 3.78
CA THR A 56 -4.14 -7.99 3.29
C THR A 56 -3.75 -8.73 2.00
N THR A 57 -3.07 -8.02 1.10
CA THR A 57 -2.53 -8.63 -0.12
C THR A 57 -1.54 -9.75 0.21
N TYR A 58 -0.78 -9.62 1.29
CA TYR A 58 0.18 -10.62 1.75
C TYR A 58 -0.48 -11.97 1.99
N LYS A 59 -1.58 -12.00 2.75
CA LYS A 59 -2.32 -13.24 3.00
C LYS A 59 -2.81 -13.90 1.71
N VAL A 60 -3.23 -13.10 0.72
CA VAL A 60 -3.67 -13.64 -0.56
C VAL A 60 -2.51 -14.19 -1.35
N PHE A 61 -1.38 -13.49 -1.42
CA PHE A 61 -0.19 -13.98 -2.09
C PHE A 61 0.29 -15.30 -1.50
N GLU A 62 0.40 -15.38 -0.18
CA GLU A 62 0.93 -16.56 0.51
C GLU A 62 -0.05 -17.73 0.50
N ASN A 63 -1.33 -17.49 0.84
CA ASN A 63 -2.30 -18.56 1.02
C ASN A 63 -2.96 -19.03 -0.29
N SER A 64 -3.16 -18.12 -1.26
CA SER A 64 -3.89 -18.43 -2.49
C SER A 64 -2.98 -18.72 -3.68
N LEU A 65 -1.80 -18.11 -3.73
CA LEU A 65 -0.85 -18.25 -4.83
C LEU A 65 0.45 -18.96 -4.44
N ASN A 66 0.61 -19.30 -3.16
CA ASN A 66 1.84 -19.89 -2.62
C ASN A 66 3.11 -19.08 -2.99
N ILE A 67 2.97 -17.75 -3.04
CA ILE A 67 4.06 -16.81 -3.30
C ILE A 67 4.56 -16.32 -1.95
N LYS A 68 5.77 -16.70 -1.58
CA LYS A 68 6.40 -16.21 -0.36
C LYS A 68 6.98 -14.83 -0.56
N ILE A 69 6.69 -13.96 0.41
CA ILE A 69 7.18 -12.59 0.45
C ILE A 69 8.52 -12.60 1.19
N LYS A 70 9.53 -12.00 0.57
CA LYS A 70 10.86 -11.89 1.15
C LYS A 70 11.00 -10.62 1.98
N GLU A 71 10.64 -9.49 1.38
CA GLU A 71 10.87 -8.18 1.96
C GLU A 71 9.90 -7.15 1.38
N ALA A 72 9.79 -6.03 2.07
CA ALA A 72 9.11 -4.86 1.56
C ALA A 72 9.96 -3.61 1.79
N VAL A 73 10.03 -2.76 0.79
CA VAL A 73 10.70 -1.46 0.88
C VAL A 73 9.64 -0.40 1.12
N TYR A 74 9.77 0.32 2.23
CA TYR A 74 8.89 1.45 2.56
C TYR A 74 9.60 2.77 2.30
N THR A 75 8.89 3.69 1.68
CA THR A 75 9.30 5.09 1.55
C THR A 75 8.21 5.96 2.16
N ILE A 76 8.54 6.72 3.18
CA ILE A 76 7.60 7.58 3.90
C ILE A 76 7.89 9.04 3.54
N LYS A 77 6.84 9.77 3.21
CA LYS A 77 6.90 11.19 2.85
C LYS A 77 5.60 11.90 3.15
N THR A 78 5.60 13.22 3.12
CA THR A 78 4.39 14.02 3.15
C THR A 78 3.86 14.25 1.74
N THR A 79 2.55 14.41 1.60
CA THR A 79 1.86 14.73 0.36
C THR A 79 0.57 15.47 0.65
N ASN A 80 0.01 16.14 -0.34
CA ASN A 80 -1.36 16.63 -0.27
C ASN A 80 -2.29 15.61 -0.92
N ALA A 81 -3.41 15.31 -0.27
CA ALA A 81 -4.42 14.45 -0.84
C ALA A 81 -4.97 15.06 -2.14
N ASP A 82 -5.11 14.26 -3.18
CA ASP A 82 -5.86 14.68 -4.35
C ASP A 82 -7.37 14.85 -4.00
N LYS A 83 -8.12 15.51 -4.88
CA LYS A 83 -9.56 15.78 -4.62
C LYS A 83 -10.36 14.51 -4.32
N SER A 84 -10.06 13.41 -5.00
CA SER A 84 -10.74 12.13 -4.82
C SER A 84 -10.41 11.51 -3.46
N ASP A 85 -9.15 11.52 -3.07
CA ASP A 85 -8.70 10.98 -1.78
C ASP A 85 -9.19 11.84 -0.62
N ALA A 86 -9.11 13.16 -0.75
CA ALA A 86 -9.63 14.10 0.24
C ALA A 86 -11.12 13.88 0.51
N LYS A 87 -11.92 13.70 -0.55
CA LYS A 87 -13.36 13.37 -0.42
C LYS A 87 -13.59 12.08 0.34
N LEU A 88 -12.85 11.02 0.01
CA LEU A 88 -12.96 9.72 0.68
C LEU A 88 -12.56 9.80 2.16
N LEU A 89 -11.52 10.55 2.46
CA LEU A 89 -11.00 10.75 3.82
C LEU A 89 -11.77 11.82 4.60
N LYS A 90 -12.78 12.45 3.99
CA LYS A 90 -13.56 13.56 4.58
C LYS A 90 -12.68 14.73 5.04
N LEU A 91 -11.63 15.02 4.28
CA LEU A 91 -10.70 16.10 4.55
C LEU A 91 -11.12 17.39 3.82
N LYS A 92 -10.76 18.52 4.41
CA LYS A 92 -10.77 19.80 3.69
C LYS A 92 -9.68 19.78 2.61
N SER A 93 -9.83 20.62 1.58
CA SER A 93 -8.81 20.75 0.53
C SER A 93 -7.45 21.19 1.10
N ASN A 94 -6.37 20.75 0.47
CA ASN A 94 -4.98 21.09 0.81
C ASN A 94 -4.48 20.65 2.20
N ILE A 95 -5.09 19.63 2.80
CA ILE A 95 -4.54 19.07 4.03
C ILE A 95 -3.35 18.16 3.67
N THR A 96 -2.26 18.41 4.37
CA THR A 96 -1.08 17.54 4.30
C THR A 96 -1.43 16.16 4.85
N CYS A 97 -1.06 15.14 4.12
CA CYS A 97 -1.19 13.74 4.50
C CYS A 97 0.19 13.10 4.64
N LEU A 98 0.27 12.06 5.42
CA LEU A 98 1.41 11.16 5.41
C LEU A 98 1.19 10.13 4.33
N GLN A 99 2.19 9.94 3.46
CA GLN A 99 2.19 8.90 2.44
C GLN A 99 3.27 7.88 2.75
N SER A 100 2.88 6.61 2.77
CA SER A 100 3.79 5.49 2.80
C SER A 100 3.68 4.71 1.49
N ASP A 101 4.77 4.59 0.75
CA ASP A 101 4.87 3.77 -0.44
C ASP A 101 5.51 2.44 -0.05
N ARG A 102 4.87 1.32 -0.37
CA ARG A 102 5.39 -0.02 -0.13
C ARG A 102 5.63 -0.75 -1.44
N LEU A 103 6.87 -1.18 -1.68
CA LEU A 103 7.22 -2.11 -2.74
C LEU A 103 7.43 -3.50 -2.13
N THR A 104 6.60 -4.46 -2.50
CA THR A 104 6.66 -5.84 -2.00
C THR A 104 7.46 -6.72 -2.96
N ILE A 105 8.40 -7.46 -2.42
CA ILE A 105 9.36 -8.29 -3.18
C ILE A 105 9.22 -9.75 -2.73
N SER A 106 9.04 -10.65 -3.68
CA SER A 106 8.97 -12.11 -3.44
C SER A 106 10.33 -12.72 -3.14
N GLU A 107 10.35 -13.95 -2.64
CA GLU A 107 11.60 -14.73 -2.44
C GLU A 107 12.44 -14.83 -3.72
N ASN A 108 11.81 -14.86 -4.89
CA ASN A 108 12.46 -14.87 -6.19
C ASN A 108 13.00 -13.48 -6.63
N LYS A 109 13.07 -12.53 -5.70
CA LYS A 109 13.55 -11.15 -5.92
C LYS A 109 12.75 -10.37 -6.98
N LYS A 110 11.50 -10.76 -7.22
CA LYS A 110 10.61 -10.07 -8.16
C LYS A 110 9.70 -9.10 -7.40
N PRO A 111 9.57 -7.86 -7.85
CA PRO A 111 8.55 -6.96 -7.31
C PRO A 111 7.16 -7.45 -7.75
N ILE A 112 6.29 -7.68 -6.78
CA ILE A 112 4.96 -8.27 -7.00
C ILE A 112 3.81 -7.31 -6.70
N GLU A 113 4.07 -6.27 -5.91
CA GLU A 113 3.06 -5.29 -5.54
C GLU A 113 3.71 -3.93 -5.28
N PHE A 114 3.01 -2.87 -5.65
CA PHE A 114 3.30 -1.52 -5.19
C PHE A 114 2.04 -0.89 -4.62
N THR A 115 2.07 -0.50 -3.35
CA THR A 115 0.92 0.13 -2.69
C THR A 115 1.30 1.49 -2.12
N LYS A 116 0.48 2.50 -2.41
CA LYS A 116 0.50 3.80 -1.74
C LYS A 116 -0.54 3.82 -0.64
N PHE A 117 -0.13 4.17 0.55
CA PHE A 117 -0.99 4.43 1.69
C PHE A 117 -1.04 5.93 1.92
N ILE A 118 -2.22 6.52 1.91
CA ILE A 118 -2.45 7.93 2.19
C ILE A 118 -3.20 8.05 3.51
N TYR A 119 -2.58 8.68 4.49
CA TYR A 119 -3.12 8.86 5.83
C TYR A 119 -3.30 10.34 6.15
N PRO A 120 -4.44 10.74 6.73
CA PRO A 120 -4.58 12.09 7.28
C PRO A 120 -3.53 12.35 8.36
N SER A 121 -2.84 13.50 8.30
CA SER A 121 -1.76 13.81 9.24
C SER A 121 -2.23 14.19 10.64
N ASN A 122 -3.48 14.64 10.77
CA ASN A 122 -4.00 15.15 12.02
C ASN A 122 -4.26 14.09 13.11
N TYR A 123 -4.28 12.81 12.74
CA TYR A 123 -4.47 11.70 13.69
C TYR A 123 -3.70 10.42 13.31
N THR A 124 -2.65 10.57 12.51
CA THR A 124 -1.81 9.45 12.09
C THR A 124 -0.38 9.66 12.54
N GLU A 125 0.13 8.67 13.20
CA GLU A 125 1.50 8.61 13.68
C GLU A 125 2.11 7.28 13.25
N PHE A 126 3.40 7.29 12.91
CA PHE A 126 4.17 6.08 12.64
C PHE A 126 5.22 5.89 13.72
N GLU A 127 5.17 4.77 14.40
CA GLU A 127 6.19 4.35 15.33
C GLU A 127 6.95 3.14 14.76
N ILE A 128 8.27 3.23 14.76
CA ILE A 128 9.15 2.14 14.31
C ILE A 128 10.16 1.89 15.41
N THR A 129 10.15 0.69 15.97
CA THR A 129 11.19 0.23 16.88
C THR A 129 12.23 -0.55 16.09
N LEU A 130 13.44 -0.03 16.05
CA LEU A 130 14.56 -0.69 15.38
C LEU A 130 15.50 -1.27 16.44
N PRO A 131 15.93 -2.55 16.31
CA PRO A 131 17.00 -3.06 17.13
C PRO A 131 18.27 -2.24 16.86
N ARG A 132 19.10 -2.02 17.88
CA ARG A 132 20.40 -1.39 17.70
C ARG A 132 21.29 -2.33 16.91
N ILE A 133 21.36 -2.10 15.62
CA ILE A 133 22.32 -2.72 14.72
C ILE A 133 23.36 -1.63 14.43
N ASP A 134 24.63 -1.96 14.48
CA ASP A 134 25.68 -1.07 14.01
C ASP A 134 25.46 -0.81 12.52
N ASN A 135 24.65 0.16 12.19
CA ASN A 135 24.58 0.85 10.90
C ASN A 135 23.19 1.14 10.35
N ASN A 136 23.06 2.36 9.95
CA ASN A 136 22.48 2.82 8.69
C ASN A 136 20.96 2.86 8.59
N LEU A 137 20.40 3.80 9.31
CA LEU A 137 19.22 4.48 8.77
C LEU A 137 19.67 5.24 7.52
N LEU A 138 19.28 4.77 6.32
CA LEU A 138 19.53 5.50 5.09
C LEU A 138 18.54 6.66 4.98
N LEU A 139 18.92 7.81 5.52
CA LEU A 139 18.24 9.05 5.24
C LEU A 139 18.65 9.53 3.85
N ARG A 140 17.74 9.54 2.89
CA ARG A 140 17.94 10.16 1.60
C ARG A 140 17.35 11.56 1.63
N VAL A 141 18.19 12.55 1.50
CA VAL A 141 17.78 13.94 1.22
C VAL A 141 17.68 14.09 -0.29
N LYS A 142 16.55 14.58 -0.74
CA LYS A 142 16.35 14.92 -2.16
C LYS A 142 16.98 16.27 -2.44
#